data_b24bd10a8b191d46c91d3495dc258b9a
#
_entry.id   b24bd10a8b191d46c91d3495dc258b9a
#
_cell.length_a   1.000
_cell.length_b   1.000
_cell.length_c   1.000
_cell.angle_alpha   90.00
_cell.angle_beta   90.00
_cell.angle_gamma   90.00
#
_symmetry.space_group_name_H-M   'P 1'
#
loop_
_entity.id
_entity.type
_entity.pdbx_description
1 polymer ?
#
loop_
_entity_poly.entity_id
_entity_poly.type
_entity_poly.pdbx_seq_one_letter_code
_entity_poly.pdbx_strand_id
1 'polypeptide(L)'
;ILFFCFDLSAKTNHLALTRVAKVPAKALYVTQPKEESDRLFVVNQKGLIHIIKNGKVPRTPFLDIRDRVHGSLTPGSEEGLLGLAFHPDYPNNGYFYVNYVNKSDSTIVSRFQTSEDINIADKDSEKVIIKTPQPFGNHNGGHLAFGPKDGYLYIGLGDGGKWGDPFNNSQNLNTLLGSILRIDIDNGDPYSIPNDNPFYNETDKKQEIFCYGLRNPWRFSFDRETNDIVIGDVGQNLWEEVNWTTWEKSKGGNFGWRTMEGNHCYSPEGFCDTTGLIMPVHEYPNNASYMRALIGMDDNEATGCSVTG
;
A
#
# COMPACT_ATOMS: atom_id res chain seq x y z
N ILE A 1 -1.76 7.21 13.48
CA ILE A 1 -3.07 6.80 12.97
C ILE A 1 -4.09 7.65 13.71
N LEU A 2 -4.69 8.62 13.03
CA LEU A 2 -5.82 9.40 13.57
C LEU A 2 -7.09 8.77 13.01
N PHE A 3 -7.93 8.24 13.88
CA PHE A 3 -9.30 7.87 13.55
C PHE A 3 -10.20 9.04 13.87
N PHE A 4 -10.92 9.59 12.90
CA PHE A 4 -12.05 10.46 13.14
C PHE A 4 -13.31 9.60 13.19
N CYS A 5 -13.87 9.45 14.37
CA CYS A 5 -15.21 8.91 14.55
C CYS A 5 -16.15 10.09 14.80
N PHE A 6 -17.11 10.35 13.91
CA PHE A 6 -18.20 11.29 14.18
C PHE A 6 -19.26 10.57 14.99
N ASP A 7 -19.34 10.86 16.29
CA ASP A 7 -20.44 10.43 17.14
C ASP A 7 -21.45 11.57 17.31
N LEU A 8 -22.67 11.37 16.87
CA LEU A 8 -23.80 12.28 17.00
C LEU A 8 -24.55 12.12 18.35
N SER A 9 -24.01 11.39 19.31
CA SER A 9 -24.58 11.28 20.64
C SER A 9 -23.52 11.55 21.70
N ALA A 10 -23.76 12.55 22.54
CA ALA A 10 -22.89 13.06 23.59
C ALA A 10 -22.51 12.00 24.65
N LYS A 11 -21.54 11.15 24.32
CA LYS A 11 -20.63 10.54 25.28
C LYS A 11 -19.22 10.77 24.73
N THR A 12 -18.50 11.67 25.35
CA THR A 12 -17.08 11.92 25.07
C THR A 12 -16.29 10.65 25.41
N ASN A 13 -16.16 9.76 24.43
CA ASN A 13 -15.17 8.69 24.50
C ASN A 13 -13.81 9.35 24.30
N HIS A 14 -13.08 9.58 25.38
CA HIS A 14 -11.72 10.09 25.30
C HIS A 14 -10.83 9.01 24.65
N LEU A 15 -10.36 9.27 23.43
CA LEU A 15 -9.28 8.50 22.83
C LEU A 15 -7.98 8.87 23.53
N ALA A 16 -7.27 7.88 24.02
CA ALA A 16 -5.95 8.06 24.61
C ALA A 16 -4.89 7.37 23.76
N LEU A 17 -3.78 8.06 23.52
CA LEU A 17 -2.61 7.47 22.87
C LEU A 17 -1.67 6.91 23.92
N THR A 18 -1.35 5.62 23.81
CA THR A 18 -0.34 4.97 24.65
C THR A 18 0.90 4.67 23.82
N ARG A 19 2.05 5.11 24.31
CA ARG A 19 3.33 4.80 23.68
C ARG A 19 3.66 3.32 23.85
N VAL A 20 3.78 2.58 22.74
CA VAL A 20 4.13 1.15 22.73
C VAL A 20 5.66 0.94 22.82
N ALA A 21 6.44 1.60 21.95
CA ALA A 21 7.88 1.52 21.92
C ALA A 21 8.52 2.73 21.23
N LYS A 22 9.85 2.85 21.32
CA LYS A 22 10.67 3.73 20.48
C LYS A 22 11.33 2.88 19.40
N VAL A 23 10.98 3.14 18.14
CA VAL A 23 11.57 2.47 16.98
C VAL A 23 12.56 3.39 16.26
N PRO A 24 13.51 2.84 15.47
CA PRO A 24 14.38 3.66 14.62
C PRO A 24 13.61 4.56 13.66
N ALA A 25 14.23 5.69 13.30
CA ALA A 25 13.66 6.62 12.33
C ALA A 25 13.37 5.95 10.97
N LYS A 26 12.41 6.47 10.22
CA LYS A 26 11.94 5.92 8.93
C LYS A 26 11.10 4.63 9.06
N ALA A 27 10.42 4.45 10.19
CA ALA A 27 9.37 3.45 10.31
C ALA A 27 8.16 3.87 9.45
N LEU A 28 7.72 2.98 8.55
CA LEU A 28 6.65 3.24 7.58
C LEU A 28 5.37 2.44 7.87
N TYR A 29 5.50 1.27 8.47
CA TYR A 29 4.38 0.35 8.60
C TYR A 29 4.56 -0.55 9.82
N VAL A 30 3.46 -0.90 10.44
CA VAL A 30 3.39 -1.84 11.56
C VAL A 30 2.35 -2.90 11.24
N THR A 31 2.72 -4.16 11.43
CA THR A 31 1.82 -5.30 11.23
C THR A 31 2.20 -6.45 12.14
N GLN A 32 1.37 -7.49 12.18
CA GLN A 32 1.64 -8.73 12.89
C GLN A 32 1.00 -9.92 12.16
N PRO A 33 1.51 -11.14 12.33
CA PRO A 33 0.84 -12.33 11.83
C PRO A 33 -0.56 -12.47 12.45
N LYS A 34 -1.45 -13.11 11.71
CA LYS A 34 -2.78 -13.48 12.22
C LYS A 34 -2.62 -14.34 13.49
N GLU A 35 -3.47 -14.08 14.48
CA GLU A 35 -3.50 -14.83 15.77
C GLU A 35 -2.26 -14.68 16.65
N GLU A 36 -1.28 -13.87 16.27
CA GLU A 36 -0.13 -13.53 17.09
C GLU A 36 -0.34 -12.15 17.74
N SER A 37 -0.17 -12.06 19.06
CA SER A 37 -0.44 -10.82 19.82
C SER A 37 0.78 -10.25 20.55
N ASP A 38 1.89 -10.99 20.63
CA ASP A 38 3.04 -10.61 21.45
C ASP A 38 4.19 -9.94 20.70
N ARG A 39 4.17 -9.99 19.35
CA ARG A 39 5.15 -9.34 18.48
C ARG A 39 4.49 -8.41 17.47
N LEU A 40 4.98 -7.18 17.41
CA LEU A 40 4.66 -6.25 16.33
C LEU A 40 5.89 -6.11 15.42
N PHE A 41 5.68 -6.17 14.14
CA PHE A 41 6.74 -6.06 13.13
C PHE A 41 6.69 -4.67 12.50
N VAL A 42 7.81 -3.96 12.55
CA VAL A 42 7.93 -2.58 12.10
C VAL A 42 8.83 -2.53 10.87
N VAL A 43 8.24 -2.16 9.75
CA VAL A 43 8.95 -1.95 8.48
C VAL A 43 9.68 -0.63 8.54
N ASN A 44 10.98 -0.65 8.28
CA ASN A 44 11.83 0.52 8.14
C ASN A 44 12.23 0.70 6.68
N GLN A 45 12.03 1.90 6.14
CA GLN A 45 12.28 2.24 4.73
C GLN A 45 13.67 1.81 4.24
N LYS A 46 14.66 1.80 5.14
CA LYS A 46 16.05 1.49 4.80
C LYS A 46 16.34 -0.01 4.54
N GLY A 47 15.33 -0.88 4.56
CA GLY A 47 15.52 -2.31 4.32
C GLY A 47 15.64 -3.14 5.60
N LEU A 48 15.07 -2.68 6.71
CA LEU A 48 15.04 -3.39 7.98
C LEU A 48 13.60 -3.69 8.40
N ILE A 49 13.39 -4.83 9.01
CA ILE A 49 12.18 -5.13 9.78
C ILE A 49 12.59 -5.36 11.22
N HIS A 50 11.98 -4.60 12.13
CA HIS A 50 12.22 -4.74 13.57
C HIS A 50 11.03 -5.41 14.23
N ILE A 51 11.29 -6.14 15.32
CA ILE A 51 10.24 -6.66 16.21
C ILE A 51 10.12 -5.73 17.43
N ILE A 52 8.90 -5.45 17.83
CA ILE A 52 8.58 -4.92 19.16
C ILE A 52 7.99 -6.09 19.95
N LYS A 53 8.63 -6.43 21.07
CA LYS A 53 8.13 -7.43 22.01
C LYS A 53 8.24 -6.89 23.43
N ASN A 54 7.12 -6.92 24.17
CA ASN A 54 7.05 -6.39 25.54
C ASN A 54 7.56 -4.92 25.64
N GLY A 55 7.21 -4.07 24.68
CA GLY A 55 7.60 -2.66 24.64
C GLY A 55 9.08 -2.42 24.30
N LYS A 56 9.84 -3.45 23.94
CA LYS A 56 11.27 -3.36 23.61
C LYS A 56 11.52 -3.74 22.15
N VAL A 57 12.52 -3.09 21.56
CA VAL A 57 13.04 -3.40 20.22
C VAL A 57 14.41 -4.07 20.38
N PRO A 58 14.56 -5.35 20.02
CA PRO A 58 15.86 -6.02 20.02
C PRO A 58 16.88 -5.32 19.12
N ARG A 59 18.18 -5.48 19.42
CA ARG A 59 19.25 -4.91 18.56
C ARG A 59 19.30 -5.58 17.19
N THR A 60 19.11 -6.90 17.15
CA THR A 60 19.07 -7.67 15.90
C THR A 60 17.71 -7.46 15.26
N PRO A 61 17.64 -6.97 14.02
CA PRO A 61 16.38 -6.88 13.28
C PRO A 61 15.87 -8.28 12.93
N PHE A 62 14.57 -8.39 12.68
CA PHE A 62 13.97 -9.61 12.14
C PHE A 62 14.49 -9.91 10.73
N LEU A 63 14.55 -8.88 9.87
CA LEU A 63 15.11 -8.97 8.51
C LEU A 63 16.04 -7.78 8.26
N ASP A 64 17.19 -8.04 7.64
CA ASP A 64 18.13 -7.02 7.16
C ASP A 64 18.49 -7.28 5.69
N ILE A 65 17.88 -6.51 4.78
CA ILE A 65 18.11 -6.55 3.33
C ILE A 65 18.62 -5.21 2.79
N ARG A 66 19.32 -4.42 3.60
CA ARG A 66 19.90 -3.12 3.19
C ARG A 66 20.90 -3.25 2.04
N ASP A 67 21.47 -4.42 1.84
CA ASP A 67 22.32 -4.76 0.70
C ASP A 67 21.57 -4.80 -0.63
N ARG A 68 20.25 -5.00 -0.63
CA ARG A 68 19.37 -5.15 -1.81
C ARG A 68 18.52 -3.93 -2.08
N VAL A 69 18.07 -3.25 -1.03
CA VAL A 69 17.13 -2.15 -1.08
C VAL A 69 17.79 -0.87 -1.60
N HIS A 70 17.12 -0.15 -2.49
CA HIS A 70 17.51 1.19 -2.87
C HIS A 70 17.31 2.13 -1.67
N GLY A 71 18.39 2.58 -1.12
CA GLY A 71 18.40 3.39 0.09
C GLY A 71 18.59 4.85 -0.23
N SER A 72 17.75 5.48 -1.05
CA SER A 72 17.85 6.93 -1.25
C SER A 72 17.72 7.63 0.10
N LEU A 73 18.73 8.40 0.47
CA LEU A 73 18.71 9.28 1.63
C LEU A 73 18.23 10.69 1.26
N THR A 74 17.85 10.90 -0.02
CA THR A 74 17.35 12.21 -0.46
C THR A 74 16.00 12.46 0.19
N PRO A 75 15.78 13.67 0.72
CA PRO A 75 14.46 14.06 1.19
C PRO A 75 13.42 13.90 0.08
N GLY A 76 12.29 13.24 0.40
CA GLY A 76 11.20 13.03 -0.55
C GLY A 76 11.32 11.77 -1.41
N SER A 77 12.39 10.95 -1.29
CA SER A 77 12.42 9.63 -1.92
C SER A 77 11.37 8.71 -1.29
N GLU A 78 10.57 8.08 -2.15
CA GLU A 78 9.56 7.10 -1.77
C GLU A 78 10.06 5.66 -1.90
N GLU A 79 11.27 5.47 -2.41
CA GLU A 79 11.91 4.17 -2.54
C GLU A 79 12.30 3.57 -1.20
N GLY A 80 12.55 2.27 -1.17
CA GLY A 80 12.96 1.58 0.03
C GLY A 80 12.21 0.27 0.23
N LEU A 81 12.21 -0.24 1.47
CA LEU A 81 11.36 -1.32 1.92
C LEU A 81 10.01 -0.73 2.35
N LEU A 82 8.93 -1.05 1.62
CA LEU A 82 7.67 -0.31 1.67
C LEU A 82 6.51 -1.14 2.26
N GLY A 83 6.56 -2.46 2.13
CA GLY A 83 5.48 -3.34 2.55
C GLY A 83 5.93 -4.64 3.16
N LEU A 84 5.04 -5.20 3.99
CA LEU A 84 5.18 -6.50 4.64
C LEU A 84 3.79 -7.13 4.81
N ALA A 85 3.65 -8.38 4.39
CA ALA A 85 2.47 -9.18 4.69
C ALA A 85 2.92 -10.59 5.10
N PHE A 86 2.31 -11.12 6.15
CA PHE A 86 2.50 -12.50 6.56
C PHE A 86 1.54 -13.41 5.81
N HIS A 87 2.03 -14.56 5.38
CA HIS A 87 1.19 -15.60 4.80
C HIS A 87 0.04 -15.95 5.75
N PRO A 88 -1.18 -16.25 5.27
CA PRO A 88 -2.28 -16.65 6.15
C PRO A 88 -1.94 -17.85 7.06
N ASP A 89 -1.09 -18.76 6.56
CA ASP A 89 -0.58 -19.93 7.30
C ASP A 89 0.85 -19.73 7.84
N TYR A 90 1.24 -18.49 8.14
CA TYR A 90 2.57 -18.15 8.66
C TYR A 90 3.02 -18.98 9.87
N PRO A 91 2.15 -19.30 10.84
CA PRO A 91 2.56 -20.11 11.98
C PRO A 91 3.14 -21.49 11.59
N ASN A 92 2.72 -22.07 10.48
CA ASN A 92 3.16 -23.39 10.03
C ASN A 92 4.27 -23.32 8.98
N ASN A 93 4.21 -22.36 8.04
CA ASN A 93 5.14 -22.29 6.91
C ASN A 93 6.25 -21.26 7.09
N GLY A 94 6.11 -20.32 8.03
CA GLY A 94 7.07 -19.24 8.27
C GLY A 94 7.22 -18.25 7.11
N TYR A 95 6.31 -18.25 6.11
CA TYR A 95 6.42 -17.40 4.94
C TYR A 95 5.87 -16.00 5.19
N PHE A 96 6.59 -15.01 4.70
CA PHE A 96 6.16 -13.62 4.64
C PHE A 96 6.63 -12.96 3.35
N TYR A 97 5.96 -11.90 2.96
CA TYR A 97 6.18 -11.21 1.70
C TYR A 97 6.56 -9.77 1.99
N VAL A 98 7.54 -9.27 1.24
CA VAL A 98 7.96 -7.88 1.32
C VAL A 98 7.88 -7.23 -0.07
N ASN A 99 7.60 -5.94 -0.07
CA ASN A 99 7.71 -5.09 -1.25
C ASN A 99 8.83 -4.09 -1.01
N TYR A 100 9.77 -4.01 -1.94
CA TYR A 100 10.86 -3.03 -1.87
C TYR A 100 11.30 -2.58 -3.26
N VAL A 101 11.87 -1.38 -3.34
CA VAL A 101 12.58 -0.92 -4.55
C VAL A 101 14.04 -1.33 -4.42
N ASN A 102 14.56 -2.03 -5.41
CA ASN A 102 15.95 -2.48 -5.43
C ASN A 102 16.90 -1.41 -6.00
N LYS A 103 18.22 -1.66 -5.90
CA LYS A 103 19.26 -0.75 -6.39
C LYS A 103 19.30 -0.54 -7.90
N SER A 104 18.46 -1.23 -8.66
CA SER A 104 18.29 -1.08 -10.11
C SER A 104 16.92 -0.50 -10.45
N ASP A 105 16.36 0.30 -9.55
CA ASP A 105 15.11 1.02 -9.72
C ASP A 105 13.95 0.12 -10.18
N SER A 106 13.83 -1.04 -9.54
CA SER A 106 12.70 -1.94 -9.77
C SER A 106 12.00 -2.25 -8.47
N THR A 107 10.68 -2.20 -8.48
CA THR A 107 9.87 -2.79 -7.41
C THR A 107 10.00 -4.30 -7.46
N ILE A 108 10.32 -4.85 -6.31
CA ILE A 108 10.46 -6.29 -6.08
C ILE A 108 9.43 -6.69 -5.02
N VAL A 109 8.62 -7.66 -5.34
CA VAL A 109 7.83 -8.40 -4.34
C VAL A 109 8.50 -9.75 -4.16
N SER A 110 8.94 -10.05 -2.95
CA SER A 110 9.64 -11.29 -2.64
C SER A 110 9.02 -12.00 -1.44
N ARG A 111 9.04 -13.33 -1.49
CA ARG A 111 8.78 -14.19 -0.34
C ARG A 111 10.10 -14.47 0.38
N PHE A 112 10.04 -14.41 1.69
CA PHE A 112 11.07 -14.90 2.61
C PHE A 112 10.50 -15.94 3.57
N GLN A 113 11.37 -16.58 4.32
CA GLN A 113 11.01 -17.52 5.37
C GLN A 113 11.67 -17.13 6.70
N THR A 114 10.98 -17.38 7.79
CA THR A 114 11.54 -17.29 9.13
C THR A 114 12.57 -18.42 9.32
N SER A 115 13.69 -18.13 10.00
CA SER A 115 14.67 -19.15 10.36
C SER A 115 14.18 -20.04 11.52
N GLU A 116 15.02 -20.93 12.02
CA GLU A 116 14.71 -21.72 13.24
C GLU A 116 14.42 -20.83 14.46
N ASP A 117 15.06 -19.66 14.54
CA ASP A 117 14.66 -18.61 15.50
C ASP A 117 13.52 -17.80 14.89
N ILE A 118 12.34 -17.94 15.44
CA ILE A 118 11.12 -17.23 14.99
C ILE A 118 11.25 -15.69 15.05
N ASN A 119 12.27 -15.14 15.66
CA ASN A 119 12.55 -13.71 15.71
C ASN A 119 13.56 -13.25 14.65
N ILE A 120 14.06 -14.16 13.82
CA ILE A 120 15.04 -13.90 12.77
C ILE A 120 14.56 -14.52 11.46
N ALA A 121 14.50 -13.72 10.41
CA ALA A 121 14.23 -14.22 9.07
C ALA A 121 15.52 -14.79 8.43
N ASP A 122 15.37 -15.84 7.63
CA ASP A 122 16.43 -16.28 6.74
C ASP A 122 16.49 -15.34 5.53
N LYS A 123 17.47 -14.43 5.52
CA LYS A 123 17.63 -13.46 4.44
C LYS A 123 18.04 -14.10 3.09
N ASP A 124 18.55 -15.31 3.10
CA ASP A 124 19.00 -16.03 1.92
C ASP A 124 17.91 -16.94 1.34
N SER A 125 16.75 -17.02 2.02
CA SER A 125 15.55 -17.72 1.54
C SER A 125 14.74 -16.93 0.51
N GLU A 126 15.23 -15.78 0.05
CA GLU A 126 14.47 -14.92 -0.89
C GLU A 126 14.06 -15.64 -2.16
N LYS A 127 12.76 -15.62 -2.43
CA LYS A 127 12.19 -15.99 -3.74
C LYS A 127 11.48 -14.77 -4.31
N VAL A 128 12.00 -14.24 -5.41
CA VAL A 128 11.35 -13.14 -6.14
C VAL A 128 10.05 -13.63 -6.76
N ILE A 129 8.96 -12.93 -6.47
CA ILE A 129 7.61 -13.20 -6.98
C ILE A 129 7.30 -12.29 -8.16
N ILE A 130 7.43 -10.97 -7.98
CA ILE A 130 7.22 -9.97 -9.03
C ILE A 130 8.43 -9.04 -9.08
N LYS A 131 8.80 -8.65 -10.31
CA LYS A 131 9.77 -7.59 -10.58
C LYS A 131 9.19 -6.66 -11.62
N THR A 132 9.07 -5.36 -11.28
CA THR A 132 8.54 -4.32 -12.17
C THR A 132 9.49 -3.12 -12.18
N PRO A 133 10.03 -2.71 -13.34
CA PRO A 133 10.83 -1.49 -13.44
C PRO A 133 10.04 -0.26 -13.00
N GLN A 134 10.69 0.62 -12.24
CA GLN A 134 10.14 1.92 -11.85
C GLN A 134 10.76 3.01 -12.73
N PRO A 135 9.95 3.76 -13.48
CA PRO A 135 10.48 4.83 -14.33
C PRO A 135 11.03 6.02 -13.53
N PHE A 136 10.54 6.23 -12.30
CA PHE A 136 10.96 7.31 -11.41
C PHE A 136 11.01 6.84 -9.95
N GLY A 137 11.68 7.63 -9.09
CA GLY A 137 11.90 7.29 -7.69
C GLY A 137 10.73 7.64 -6.74
N ASN A 138 9.54 7.91 -7.26
CA ASN A 138 8.34 8.22 -6.50
C ASN A 138 7.12 7.46 -7.04
N HIS A 139 6.00 7.50 -6.31
CA HIS A 139 4.78 6.74 -6.57
C HIS A 139 5.03 5.23 -6.67
N ASN A 140 5.81 4.71 -5.73
CA ASN A 140 6.18 3.30 -5.75
C ASN A 140 5.09 2.39 -5.14
N GLY A 141 4.07 2.96 -4.48
CA GLY A 141 3.07 2.18 -3.77
C GLY A 141 3.68 1.33 -2.66
N GLY A 142 3.54 0.02 -2.76
CA GLY A 142 4.29 -0.94 -1.96
C GLY A 142 3.48 -1.69 -0.92
N HIS A 143 2.21 -1.37 -0.70
CA HIS A 143 1.39 -2.09 0.26
C HIS A 143 1.11 -3.52 -0.21
N LEU A 144 1.14 -4.45 0.75
CA LEU A 144 0.80 -5.85 0.59
C LEU A 144 -0.29 -6.25 1.58
N ALA A 145 -1.30 -6.96 1.12
CA ALA A 145 -2.33 -7.52 1.98
C ALA A 145 -2.84 -8.85 1.43
N PHE A 146 -3.16 -9.78 2.31
CA PHE A 146 -3.92 -10.98 1.93
C PHE A 146 -5.41 -10.70 2.00
N GLY A 147 -6.14 -11.09 0.98
CA GLY A 147 -7.59 -11.01 0.96
C GLY A 147 -8.20 -11.87 2.07
N PRO A 148 -9.11 -11.32 2.90
CA PRO A 148 -9.60 -12.05 4.08
C PRO A 148 -10.49 -13.25 3.75
N LYS A 149 -11.07 -13.28 2.55
CA LYS A 149 -11.99 -14.35 2.12
C LYS A 149 -11.37 -15.31 1.11
N ASP A 150 -10.46 -14.84 0.26
CA ASP A 150 -9.88 -15.63 -0.83
C ASP A 150 -8.44 -16.10 -0.55
N GLY A 151 -7.74 -15.46 0.40
CA GLY A 151 -6.38 -15.80 0.78
C GLY A 151 -5.32 -15.43 -0.24
N TYR A 152 -5.66 -14.75 -1.33
CA TYR A 152 -4.71 -14.32 -2.35
C TYR A 152 -3.94 -13.08 -1.93
N LEU A 153 -2.75 -12.90 -2.50
CA LEU A 153 -1.93 -11.73 -2.23
C LEU A 153 -2.32 -10.56 -3.15
N TYR A 154 -2.65 -9.43 -2.52
CA TYR A 154 -2.90 -8.16 -3.19
C TYR A 154 -1.71 -7.24 -3.03
N ILE A 155 -1.35 -6.52 -4.11
CA ILE A 155 -0.13 -5.72 -4.22
C ILE A 155 -0.49 -4.36 -4.82
N GLY A 156 -0.29 -3.27 -4.08
CA GLY A 156 -0.48 -1.92 -4.58
C GLY A 156 0.77 -1.40 -5.26
N LEU A 157 0.63 -0.95 -6.51
CA LEU A 157 1.68 -0.31 -7.30
C LEU A 157 1.19 1.05 -7.79
N GLY A 158 2.01 2.10 -7.59
CA GLY A 158 1.73 3.41 -8.14
C GLY A 158 1.97 3.49 -9.65
N ASP A 159 1.68 4.66 -10.23
CA ASP A 159 1.82 4.94 -11.67
C ASP A 159 3.27 4.96 -12.18
N GLY A 160 4.24 4.82 -11.25
CA GLY A 160 5.67 4.84 -11.55
C GLY A 160 6.28 6.23 -11.47
N GLY A 161 5.51 7.24 -11.03
CA GLY A 161 6.05 8.52 -10.60
C GLY A 161 6.02 9.64 -11.63
N LYS A 162 6.64 10.76 -11.21
CA LYS A 162 6.64 12.04 -11.90
C LYS A 162 5.27 12.72 -11.90
N TRP A 163 5.23 13.93 -12.44
CA TRP A 163 4.02 14.74 -12.50
C TRP A 163 3.07 14.24 -13.58
N GLY A 164 1.81 13.96 -13.20
CA GLY A 164 0.71 13.72 -14.11
C GLY A 164 0.80 12.44 -14.93
N ASP A 165 1.45 11.39 -14.43
CA ASP A 165 1.59 10.10 -15.10
C ASP A 165 1.97 10.24 -16.59
N PRO A 166 3.19 10.69 -16.91
CA PRO A 166 3.55 11.05 -18.28
C PRO A 166 3.49 9.89 -19.27
N PHE A 167 3.51 8.65 -18.78
CA PHE A 167 3.42 7.44 -19.59
C PHE A 167 2.01 6.85 -19.65
N ASN A 168 1.04 7.48 -18.94
CA ASN A 168 -0.33 7.00 -18.83
C ASN A 168 -0.41 5.55 -18.32
N ASN A 169 0.45 5.21 -17.37
CA ASN A 169 0.57 3.86 -16.83
C ASN A 169 -0.72 3.44 -16.14
N SER A 170 -1.37 4.32 -15.40
CA SER A 170 -2.57 4.01 -14.63
C SER A 170 -3.77 3.61 -15.49
N GLN A 171 -3.79 4.00 -16.77
CA GLN A 171 -4.82 3.62 -17.74
C GLN A 171 -4.33 2.56 -18.73
N ASN A 172 -3.09 2.07 -18.57
CA ASN A 172 -2.49 1.11 -19.48
C ASN A 172 -2.46 -0.30 -18.88
N LEU A 173 -3.39 -1.14 -19.27
CA LEU A 173 -3.50 -2.52 -18.78
C LEU A 173 -2.36 -3.46 -19.24
N ASN A 174 -1.41 -2.98 -20.06
CA ASN A 174 -0.22 -3.73 -20.44
C ASN A 174 0.96 -3.55 -19.47
N THR A 175 0.81 -2.72 -18.45
CA THR A 175 1.77 -2.56 -17.35
C THR A 175 1.13 -2.94 -16.02
N LEU A 176 1.94 -3.26 -15.01
CA LEU A 176 1.47 -3.52 -13.64
C LEU A 176 1.34 -2.23 -12.83
N LEU A 177 1.82 -1.09 -13.35
CA LEU A 177 1.84 0.19 -12.66
C LEU A 177 0.44 0.83 -12.59
N GLY A 178 0.20 1.64 -11.57
CA GLY A 178 -1.08 2.34 -11.36
C GLY A 178 -2.24 1.42 -11.01
N SER A 179 -1.97 0.30 -10.33
CA SER A 179 -2.97 -0.74 -10.09
C SER A 179 -2.80 -1.45 -8.74
N ILE A 180 -3.83 -2.16 -8.33
CA ILE A 180 -3.73 -3.23 -7.34
C ILE A 180 -3.76 -4.55 -8.10
N LEU A 181 -2.75 -5.39 -7.86
CA LEU A 181 -2.64 -6.73 -8.41
C LEU A 181 -3.24 -7.75 -7.45
N ARG A 182 -3.65 -8.91 -7.98
CA ARG A 182 -4.13 -10.07 -7.20
C ARG A 182 -3.57 -11.34 -7.78
N ILE A 183 -2.81 -12.09 -6.97
CA ILE A 183 -2.11 -13.31 -7.38
C ILE A 183 -2.27 -14.43 -6.35
N ASP A 184 -2.23 -15.65 -6.82
CA ASP A 184 -2.23 -16.86 -6.00
C ASP A 184 -0.78 -17.34 -5.80
N ILE A 185 -0.29 -17.19 -4.57
CA ILE A 185 1.11 -17.52 -4.20
C ILE A 185 1.27 -18.96 -3.74
N ASP A 186 0.19 -19.69 -3.57
CA ASP A 186 0.20 -21.10 -3.15
C ASP A 186 0.25 -22.05 -4.35
N ASN A 187 -0.12 -21.56 -5.53
CA ASN A 187 -0.12 -22.33 -6.76
C ASN A 187 0.76 -21.69 -7.83
N GLY A 188 1.34 -22.53 -8.69
CA GLY A 188 2.25 -22.08 -9.76
C GLY A 188 3.68 -21.82 -9.29
N ASP A 189 4.53 -21.32 -10.18
CA ASP A 189 5.91 -20.95 -9.89
C ASP A 189 6.31 -19.73 -10.74
N PRO A 190 6.52 -18.55 -10.14
CA PRO A 190 6.47 -18.22 -8.71
C PRO A 190 5.06 -18.01 -8.14
N TYR A 191 4.02 -17.89 -8.94
CA TYR A 191 2.60 -17.72 -8.59
C TYR A 191 1.72 -18.19 -9.74
N SER A 192 0.41 -18.27 -9.52
CA SER A 192 -0.60 -18.39 -10.57
C SER A 192 -1.56 -17.22 -10.56
N ILE A 193 -2.30 -17.07 -11.67
CA ILE A 193 -3.36 -16.07 -11.78
C ILE A 193 -4.68 -16.72 -11.34
N PRO A 194 -5.40 -16.14 -10.35
CA PRO A 194 -6.74 -16.59 -10.03
C PRO A 194 -7.65 -16.55 -11.26
N ASN A 195 -8.37 -17.64 -11.48
CA ASN A 195 -9.19 -17.80 -12.70
C ASN A 195 -10.39 -16.84 -12.77
N ASP A 196 -10.71 -16.21 -11.64
CA ASP A 196 -11.73 -15.17 -11.51
C ASP A 196 -11.16 -13.75 -11.52
N ASN A 197 -9.85 -13.57 -11.81
CA ASN A 197 -9.30 -12.23 -12.07
C ASN A 197 -9.99 -11.59 -13.29
N PRO A 198 -10.20 -10.26 -13.28
CA PRO A 198 -10.98 -9.59 -14.32
C PRO A 198 -10.40 -9.75 -15.73
N PHE A 199 -9.09 -9.90 -15.83
CA PHE A 199 -8.37 -10.05 -17.12
C PHE A 199 -7.78 -11.45 -17.32
N TYR A 200 -8.32 -12.44 -16.61
CA TYR A 200 -7.89 -13.83 -16.78
C TYR A 200 -8.11 -14.30 -18.23
N ASN A 201 -7.09 -14.93 -18.81
CA ASN A 201 -7.05 -15.36 -20.23
C ASN A 201 -7.05 -14.22 -21.27
N GLU A 202 -6.93 -12.95 -20.88
CA GLU A 202 -6.72 -11.85 -21.82
C GLU A 202 -5.22 -11.70 -22.11
N THR A 203 -4.81 -11.95 -23.36
CA THR A 203 -3.39 -11.97 -23.75
C THR A 203 -2.80 -10.58 -24.01
N ASP A 204 -3.64 -9.58 -24.18
CA ASP A 204 -3.31 -8.18 -24.42
C ASP A 204 -3.33 -7.33 -23.14
N LYS A 205 -3.50 -7.97 -21.98
CA LYS A 205 -3.52 -7.30 -20.66
C LYS A 205 -2.70 -8.07 -19.64
N LYS A 206 -2.28 -7.37 -18.58
CA LYS A 206 -1.68 -7.99 -17.42
C LYS A 206 -2.77 -8.66 -16.58
N GLN A 207 -2.73 -9.98 -16.54
CA GLN A 207 -3.75 -10.80 -15.89
C GLN A 207 -3.70 -10.70 -14.37
N GLU A 208 -2.60 -10.21 -13.81
CA GLU A 208 -2.40 -9.93 -12.39
C GLU A 208 -3.29 -8.78 -11.89
N ILE A 209 -3.68 -7.85 -12.76
CA ILE A 209 -4.42 -6.64 -12.40
C ILE A 209 -5.80 -7.03 -11.84
N PHE A 210 -6.07 -6.55 -10.62
CA PHE A 210 -7.39 -6.64 -9.98
C PHE A 210 -8.22 -5.38 -10.21
N CYS A 211 -7.62 -4.21 -10.00
CA CYS A 211 -8.19 -2.90 -10.33
C CYS A 211 -7.07 -1.93 -10.73
N TYR A 212 -7.42 -0.82 -11.37
CA TYR A 212 -6.48 0.10 -11.99
C TYR A 212 -6.96 1.57 -11.93
N GLY A 213 -6.20 2.47 -12.53
CA GLY A 213 -6.54 3.88 -12.51
C GLY A 213 -6.18 4.55 -11.18
N LEU A 214 -5.13 4.08 -10.53
CA LEU A 214 -4.62 4.59 -9.26
C LEU A 214 -3.31 5.35 -9.49
N ARG A 215 -3.10 6.43 -8.72
CA ARG A 215 -1.88 7.23 -8.81
C ARG A 215 -0.76 6.65 -7.93
N ASN A 216 -1.01 6.56 -6.66
CA ASN A 216 -0.08 6.01 -5.68
C ASN A 216 -0.87 5.41 -4.51
N PRO A 217 -1.44 4.21 -4.68
CA PRO A 217 -2.24 3.53 -3.66
C PRO A 217 -1.33 3.14 -2.50
N TRP A 218 -1.05 4.13 -1.63
CA TRP A 218 -0.05 4.01 -0.58
C TRP A 218 -0.44 2.96 0.44
N ARG A 219 -1.72 2.92 0.81
CA ARG A 219 -2.28 1.89 1.70
C ARG A 219 -3.67 1.52 1.26
N PHE A 220 -4.00 0.26 1.42
CA PHE A 220 -5.35 -0.25 1.26
C PHE A 220 -5.65 -1.31 2.32
N SER A 221 -6.91 -1.56 2.54
CA SER A 221 -7.37 -2.59 3.48
C SER A 221 -8.67 -3.20 3.00
N PHE A 222 -9.01 -4.33 3.59
CA PHE A 222 -10.29 -5.00 3.37
C PHE A 222 -11.13 -4.97 4.62
N ASP A 223 -12.42 -4.72 4.47
CA ASP A 223 -13.38 -5.07 5.50
C ASP A 223 -13.44 -6.59 5.65
N ARG A 224 -13.22 -7.07 6.86
CA ARG A 224 -13.11 -8.51 7.11
C ARG A 224 -14.45 -9.25 7.02
N GLU A 225 -15.55 -8.53 7.17
CA GLU A 225 -16.90 -9.07 7.10
C GLU A 225 -17.45 -9.06 5.67
N THR A 226 -17.35 -7.93 4.99
CA THR A 226 -17.91 -7.74 3.64
C THR A 226 -16.92 -8.07 2.53
N ASN A 227 -15.62 -7.97 2.78
CA ASN A 227 -14.52 -8.01 1.81
C ASN A 227 -14.40 -6.74 0.96
N ASP A 228 -15.13 -5.68 1.31
CA ASP A 228 -15.02 -4.42 0.62
C ASP A 228 -13.60 -3.85 0.73
N ILE A 229 -13.16 -3.14 -0.29
CA ILE A 229 -11.83 -2.55 -0.33
C ILE A 229 -11.89 -1.05 -0.01
N VAL A 230 -10.96 -0.62 0.83
CA VAL A 230 -10.70 0.80 1.12
C VAL A 230 -9.28 1.12 0.66
N ILE A 231 -9.10 2.17 -0.14
CA ILE A 231 -7.81 2.56 -0.70
C ILE A 231 -7.55 4.03 -0.37
N GLY A 232 -6.39 4.33 0.21
CA GLY A 232 -5.84 5.67 0.27
C GLY A 232 -4.95 5.90 -0.93
N ASP A 233 -5.39 6.72 -1.87
CA ASP A 233 -4.66 7.07 -3.08
C ASP A 233 -4.16 8.52 -3.01
N VAL A 234 -2.85 8.70 -3.07
CA VAL A 234 -2.22 10.00 -2.88
C VAL A 234 -2.41 10.87 -4.12
N GLY A 235 -3.00 12.04 -3.92
CA GLY A 235 -3.30 13.01 -4.97
C GLY A 235 -2.08 13.70 -5.57
N GLN A 236 -2.29 14.41 -6.67
CA GLN A 236 -1.21 15.06 -7.40
C GLN A 236 -0.94 16.48 -6.89
N ASN A 237 -1.98 17.32 -6.86
CA ASN A 237 -1.85 18.75 -6.62
C ASN A 237 -2.82 19.30 -5.60
N LEU A 238 -4.08 18.91 -5.72
CA LEU A 238 -5.19 19.59 -5.05
C LEU A 238 -5.96 18.66 -4.13
N TRP A 239 -6.12 17.38 -4.48
CA TRP A 239 -7.04 16.49 -3.80
C TRP A 239 -6.40 15.16 -3.43
N GLU A 240 -6.53 14.81 -2.17
CA GLU A 240 -6.26 13.46 -1.64
C GLU A 240 -7.54 12.66 -1.68
N GLU A 241 -7.44 11.34 -1.87
CA GLU A 241 -8.59 10.46 -2.08
C GLU A 241 -8.65 9.32 -1.09
N VAL A 242 -9.87 9.07 -0.60
CA VAL A 242 -10.23 7.81 0.04
C VAL A 242 -11.26 7.12 -0.83
N ASN A 243 -10.87 6.02 -1.40
CA ASN A 243 -11.72 5.19 -2.23
C ASN A 243 -12.28 4.04 -1.39
N TRP A 244 -13.58 3.79 -1.50
CA TRP A 244 -14.25 2.61 -0.95
C TRP A 244 -15.21 2.04 -1.98
N THR A 245 -15.16 0.75 -2.16
CA THR A 245 -16.13 0.05 -3.02
C THR A 245 -16.23 -1.41 -2.62
N THR A 246 -17.33 -2.05 -3.04
CA THR A 246 -17.48 -3.49 -2.83
C THR A 246 -16.42 -4.26 -3.63
N TRP A 247 -16.03 -5.44 -3.13
CA TRP A 247 -15.07 -6.30 -3.81
C TRP A 247 -15.47 -6.59 -5.26
N GLU A 248 -16.75 -6.86 -5.51
CA GLU A 248 -17.26 -7.13 -6.85
C GLU A 248 -17.12 -5.93 -7.81
N LYS A 249 -17.33 -4.71 -7.33
CA LYS A 249 -17.16 -3.50 -8.15
C LYS A 249 -15.69 -3.14 -8.37
N SER A 250 -14.81 -3.47 -7.40
CA SER A 250 -13.38 -3.21 -7.56
C SER A 250 -12.74 -4.13 -8.59
N LYS A 251 -13.31 -5.30 -8.84
CA LYS A 251 -12.84 -6.28 -9.80
C LYS A 251 -12.92 -5.75 -11.24
N GLY A 252 -11.78 -5.39 -11.83
CA GLY A 252 -11.70 -4.67 -13.10
C GLY A 252 -12.07 -3.19 -13.02
N GLY A 253 -12.26 -2.66 -11.81
CA GLY A 253 -12.65 -1.28 -11.58
C GLY A 253 -11.55 -0.28 -11.94
N ASN A 254 -11.95 0.86 -12.55
CA ASN A 254 -11.09 1.99 -12.88
C ASN A 254 -11.35 3.14 -11.90
N PHE A 255 -10.33 3.53 -11.12
CA PHE A 255 -10.41 4.62 -10.13
C PHE A 255 -10.13 6.01 -10.71
N GLY A 256 -9.86 6.11 -12.01
CA GLY A 256 -9.93 7.37 -12.75
C GLY A 256 -8.64 8.12 -12.97
N TRP A 257 -7.57 7.87 -12.22
CA TRP A 257 -6.30 8.53 -12.48
C TRP A 257 -5.75 8.14 -13.87
N ARG A 258 -5.30 9.02 -14.74
CA ARG A 258 -5.05 10.47 -14.58
C ARG A 258 -6.17 11.35 -15.18
N THR A 259 -7.31 10.78 -15.53
CA THR A 259 -8.47 11.57 -16.01
C THR A 259 -9.00 12.42 -14.86
N MET A 260 -9.04 11.86 -13.66
CA MET A 260 -9.53 12.48 -12.44
C MET A 260 -8.41 12.67 -11.41
N GLU A 261 -8.56 13.69 -10.56
CA GLU A 261 -7.93 13.86 -9.26
C GLU A 261 -9.04 14.17 -8.25
N GLY A 262 -9.35 13.26 -7.35
CA GLY A 262 -10.58 13.32 -6.57
C GLY A 262 -11.82 13.25 -7.47
N ASN A 263 -12.80 14.08 -7.18
CA ASN A 263 -14.00 14.25 -8.01
C ASN A 263 -13.83 15.32 -9.10
N HIS A 264 -12.59 15.66 -9.45
CA HIS A 264 -12.27 16.77 -10.35
C HIS A 264 -11.55 16.27 -11.60
N CYS A 265 -11.86 16.85 -12.76
CA CYS A 265 -11.14 16.55 -13.99
C CYS A 265 -9.70 17.06 -13.90
N TYR A 266 -8.73 16.17 -14.06
CA TYR A 266 -7.32 16.53 -14.06
C TYR A 266 -6.75 16.65 -15.48
N SER A 267 -7.00 15.67 -16.35
CA SER A 267 -6.51 15.71 -17.72
C SER A 267 -7.48 15.02 -18.68
N PRO A 268 -8.24 15.79 -19.46
CA PRO A 268 -8.19 17.25 -19.60
C PRO A 268 -8.84 18.01 -18.43
N GLU A 269 -8.39 19.22 -18.19
CA GLU A 269 -9.04 20.13 -17.25
C GLU A 269 -10.45 20.51 -17.72
N GLY A 270 -11.34 20.75 -16.78
CA GLY A 270 -12.67 21.31 -16.99
C GLY A 270 -13.74 20.26 -17.25
N PHE A 271 -13.66 19.51 -18.32
CA PHE A 271 -14.64 18.46 -18.64
C PHE A 271 -13.95 17.16 -19.04
N CYS A 272 -14.33 16.07 -18.42
CA CYS A 272 -13.82 14.75 -18.68
C CYS A 272 -14.94 13.70 -18.66
N ASP A 273 -14.74 12.60 -19.34
CA ASP A 273 -15.67 11.48 -19.29
C ASP A 273 -15.42 10.65 -18.02
N THR A 274 -16.42 10.61 -17.17
CA THR A 274 -16.40 9.82 -15.92
C THR A 274 -17.16 8.49 -16.04
N THR A 275 -17.59 8.13 -17.24
CA THR A 275 -18.37 6.91 -17.46
C THR A 275 -17.57 5.68 -17.07
N GLY A 276 -18.13 4.88 -16.16
CA GLY A 276 -17.51 3.63 -15.70
C GLY A 276 -16.38 3.81 -14.67
N LEU A 277 -16.08 5.03 -14.24
CA LEU A 277 -15.11 5.28 -13.19
C LEU A 277 -15.72 5.03 -11.80
N ILE A 278 -14.87 4.56 -10.88
CA ILE A 278 -15.19 4.48 -9.46
C ILE A 278 -14.68 5.77 -8.81
N MET A 279 -15.62 6.60 -8.37
CA MET A 279 -15.29 7.88 -7.73
C MET A 279 -14.98 7.69 -6.26
N PRO A 280 -14.10 8.53 -5.66
CA PRO A 280 -13.79 8.46 -4.26
C PRO A 280 -15.02 8.74 -3.39
N VAL A 281 -15.13 8.05 -2.26
CA VAL A 281 -16.18 8.31 -1.26
C VAL A 281 -15.89 9.52 -0.39
N HIS A 282 -14.61 9.88 -0.34
CA HIS A 282 -14.16 11.07 0.38
C HIS A 282 -12.92 11.65 -0.31
N GLU A 283 -12.87 12.95 -0.40
CA GLU A 283 -11.70 13.71 -0.83
C GLU A 283 -11.45 14.87 0.13
N TYR A 284 -10.21 15.31 0.20
CA TYR A 284 -9.85 16.51 0.95
C TYR A 284 -8.68 17.22 0.26
N PRO A 285 -8.60 18.57 0.41
CA PRO A 285 -7.56 19.35 -0.24
C PRO A 285 -6.16 18.98 0.25
N ASN A 286 -5.23 18.82 -0.69
CA ASN A 286 -3.79 18.65 -0.41
C ASN A 286 -3.11 19.98 -0.02
N ASN A 287 -3.81 20.88 0.62
CA ASN A 287 -3.30 22.17 1.07
C ASN A 287 -3.54 22.34 2.57
N ALA A 288 -2.46 22.32 3.35
CA ALA A 288 -2.55 22.38 4.79
C ALA A 288 -3.28 23.63 5.32
N SER A 289 -3.08 24.80 4.72
CA SER A 289 -3.74 26.04 5.13
C SER A 289 -5.24 26.00 4.84
N TYR A 290 -5.63 25.47 3.69
CA TYR A 290 -7.04 25.30 3.34
C TYR A 290 -7.73 24.26 4.23
N MET A 291 -7.04 23.15 4.49
CA MET A 291 -7.55 22.12 5.42
C MET A 291 -7.76 22.67 6.83
N ARG A 292 -6.81 23.45 7.37
CA ARG A 292 -6.96 24.08 8.69
C ARG A 292 -8.18 24.99 8.74
N ALA A 293 -8.36 25.84 7.72
CA ALA A 293 -9.52 26.70 7.62
C ALA A 293 -10.84 25.90 7.54
N LEU A 294 -10.85 24.79 6.79
CA LEU A 294 -12.03 23.94 6.60
C LEU A 294 -12.47 23.25 7.90
N ILE A 295 -11.51 22.79 8.71
CA ILE A 295 -11.79 22.08 9.98
C ILE A 295 -11.74 22.99 11.22
N GLY A 296 -11.52 24.29 11.02
CA GLY A 296 -11.50 25.28 12.11
C GLY A 296 -10.28 25.18 13.04
N MET A 297 -9.13 24.71 12.51
CA MET A 297 -7.86 24.64 13.25
C MET A 297 -7.03 25.92 13.06
N ASP A 298 -6.25 26.28 14.08
CA ASP A 298 -5.31 27.38 14.00
C ASP A 298 -4.11 27.06 13.10
N ASP A 299 -3.47 28.09 12.53
CA ASP A 299 -2.32 27.94 11.62
C ASP A 299 -1.11 27.22 12.22
N ASN A 300 -1.04 27.12 13.55
CA ASN A 300 0.04 26.45 14.27
C ASN A 300 -0.22 24.96 14.54
N GLU A 301 -1.41 24.46 14.25
CA GLU A 301 -1.76 23.06 14.46
C GLU A 301 -1.31 22.21 13.28
N ALA A 302 -0.84 21.00 13.56
CA ALA A 302 -0.41 20.07 12.53
C ALA A 302 -1.62 19.50 11.77
N THR A 303 -1.60 19.57 10.46
CA THR A 303 -2.58 18.92 9.57
C THR A 303 -1.87 17.94 8.63
N GLY A 304 -2.57 16.88 8.23
CA GLY A 304 -2.11 15.99 7.19
C GLY A 304 -2.27 16.63 5.81
N CYS A 305 -1.31 16.41 4.94
CA CYS A 305 -1.35 16.85 3.55
C CYS A 305 -1.32 15.66 2.58
N SER A 306 -1.46 14.45 3.08
CA SER A 306 -1.45 13.24 2.26
C SER A 306 -2.25 12.14 2.94
N VAL A 307 -2.96 11.35 2.15
CA VAL A 307 -3.64 10.15 2.63
C VAL A 307 -2.60 9.06 2.89
N THR A 308 -2.54 8.59 4.12
CA THR A 308 -1.52 7.62 4.54
C THR A 308 -2.09 6.27 5.01
N GLY A 309 -3.40 6.11 4.98
CA GLY A 309 -4.09 4.86 5.34
C GLY A 309 -4.24 4.63 6.83
#